data_50af7fc0d888db989872a2a2eb66274a
#
_entry.id   50af7fc0d888db989872a2a2eb66274a
#
_cell.length_a   1.000
_cell.length_b   1.000
_cell.length_c   1.000
_cell.angle_alpha   90.00
_cell.angle_beta   90.00
_cell.angle_gamma   90.00
#
_symmetry.space_group_name_H-M   'P 1'
#
loop_
_entity.id
_entity.type
_entity.pdbx_description
1 polymer ?
#
loop_
_entity_poly.entity_id
_entity_poly.type
_entity_poly.pdbx_seq_one_letter_code
_entity_poly.pdbx_strand_id
1 'polypeptide(L)'
;MVVQASKQKAKTLKNSAIDVVLEWFKTKQWDPFPFQKKTWSAHAKGESGLIHAPTGTGKTYAAWAGPLIEWMDELGNKPMPKRPPELRVLWITPLRALVKDTTHSLRTLVEDLQLPWTVEERTGDTTGSIKAKQRKRFPSCLVTTPESLSLLLSYPETKEAFSNLRTVVVDEWHELLSTKRGV
;
A
#
# COMPACT_ATOMS: atom_id res chain seq x y z
N MET A 1 6.94 49.19 22.71
CA MET A 1 7.13 48.65 21.35
C MET A 1 6.51 47.26 21.34
N VAL A 2 5.28 47.16 20.86
CA VAL A 2 4.49 45.90 20.87
C VAL A 2 4.69 45.24 19.51
N VAL A 3 5.28 44.05 19.48
CA VAL A 3 5.43 43.24 18.25
C VAL A 3 4.18 42.37 18.14
N GLN A 4 3.30 42.71 17.20
CA GLN A 4 2.18 41.87 16.80
C GLN A 4 2.69 40.72 15.94
N ALA A 5 2.62 39.51 16.43
CA ALA A 5 2.81 38.31 15.63
C ALA A 5 1.59 38.11 14.73
N SER A 6 1.77 38.26 13.42
CA SER A 6 0.75 37.97 12.44
C SER A 6 0.48 36.46 12.40
N LYS A 7 -0.74 36.06 12.78
CA LYS A 7 -1.27 34.71 12.55
C LYS A 7 -1.42 34.49 11.05
N GLN A 8 -0.44 33.85 10.44
CA GLN A 8 -0.63 33.26 9.12
C GLN A 8 -1.71 32.18 9.21
N LYS A 9 -2.89 32.49 8.67
CA LYS A 9 -3.94 31.48 8.42
C LYS A 9 -3.35 30.46 7.47
N ALA A 10 -3.18 29.24 7.94
CA ALA A 10 -2.90 28.08 7.09
C ALA A 10 -4.02 28.01 6.04
N LYS A 11 -3.68 28.31 4.79
CA LYS A 11 -4.55 28.18 3.63
C LYS A 11 -4.64 26.68 3.35
N THR A 12 -5.70 26.04 3.83
CA THR A 12 -6.00 24.64 3.49
C THR A 12 -6.32 24.61 2.00
N LEU A 13 -5.30 24.39 1.19
CA LEU A 13 -5.47 24.03 -0.21
C LEU A 13 -6.10 22.62 -0.19
N LYS A 14 -7.33 22.51 -0.68
CA LYS A 14 -8.00 21.24 -0.93
C LYS A 14 -7.35 20.58 -2.15
N ASN A 15 -6.19 20.00 -1.99
CA ASN A 15 -5.63 19.13 -2.99
C ASN A 15 -6.44 17.83 -2.99
N SER A 16 -6.84 17.35 -4.15
CA SER A 16 -7.42 16.01 -4.27
C SER A 16 -6.39 14.97 -3.84
N ALA A 17 -6.82 13.77 -3.42
CA ALA A 17 -5.88 12.73 -2.99
C ALA A 17 -4.84 12.39 -4.08
N ILE A 18 -5.24 12.43 -5.34
CA ILE A 18 -4.32 12.24 -6.46
C ILE A 18 -3.28 13.35 -6.55
N ASP A 19 -3.64 14.62 -6.26
CA ASP A 19 -2.69 15.74 -6.29
C ASP A 19 -1.61 15.57 -5.22
N VAL A 20 -1.96 15.04 -4.05
CA VAL A 20 -0.99 14.72 -2.98
C VAL A 20 0.06 13.72 -3.48
N VAL A 21 -0.36 12.67 -4.17
CA VAL A 21 0.55 11.69 -4.76
C VAL A 21 1.38 12.31 -5.89
N LEU A 22 0.77 13.12 -6.75
CA LEU A 22 1.50 13.81 -7.83
C LEU A 22 2.56 14.76 -7.30
N GLU A 23 2.27 15.50 -6.23
CA GLU A 23 3.27 16.34 -5.56
C GLU A 23 4.41 15.50 -4.97
N TRP A 24 4.11 14.33 -4.38
CA TRP A 24 5.16 13.43 -3.91
C TRP A 24 6.10 12.99 -5.05
N PHE A 25 5.56 12.61 -6.21
CA PHE A 25 6.39 12.30 -7.39
C PHE A 25 7.32 13.47 -7.76
N LYS A 26 6.81 14.70 -7.74
CA LYS A 26 7.62 15.90 -8.02
C LYS A 26 8.75 16.09 -6.99
N THR A 27 8.52 15.82 -5.70
CA THR A 27 9.58 15.89 -4.68
C THR A 27 10.73 14.94 -4.96
N LYS A 28 10.44 13.80 -5.63
CA LYS A 28 11.44 12.82 -6.07
C LYS A 28 12.04 13.16 -7.45
N GLN A 29 11.63 14.26 -8.06
CA GLN A 29 11.99 14.64 -9.44
C GLN A 29 11.55 13.57 -10.47
N TRP A 30 10.42 12.94 -10.22
CA TRP A 30 9.80 11.94 -11.10
C TRP A 30 8.52 12.47 -11.71
N ASP A 31 8.28 12.09 -12.97
CA ASP A 31 6.99 12.27 -13.63
C ASP A 31 6.26 10.93 -13.69
N PRO A 32 5.02 10.84 -13.19
CA PRO A 32 4.26 9.60 -13.29
C PRO A 32 4.01 9.22 -14.75
N PHE A 33 4.36 7.99 -15.11
CA PHE A 33 4.10 7.45 -16.43
C PHE A 33 2.58 7.37 -16.73
N PRO A 34 2.17 7.45 -17.99
CA PRO A 34 0.76 7.34 -18.38
C PRO A 34 0.08 6.07 -17.85
N PHE A 35 0.79 4.93 -17.84
CA PHE A 35 0.24 3.68 -17.32
C PHE A 35 -0.05 3.74 -15.80
N GLN A 36 0.77 4.47 -15.01
CA GLN A 36 0.52 4.65 -13.58
C GLN A 36 -0.78 5.43 -13.35
N LYS A 37 -0.96 6.56 -14.02
CA LYS A 37 -2.19 7.38 -13.96
C LYS A 37 -3.41 6.58 -14.40
N LYS A 38 -3.27 5.77 -15.47
CA LYS A 38 -4.33 4.88 -15.94
C LYS A 38 -4.69 3.83 -14.90
N THR A 39 -3.69 3.23 -14.24
CA THR A 39 -3.90 2.25 -13.17
C THR A 39 -4.65 2.87 -11.98
N TRP A 40 -4.28 4.08 -11.55
CA TRP A 40 -4.97 4.77 -10.45
C TRP A 40 -6.41 5.09 -10.81
N SER A 41 -6.67 5.52 -12.05
CA SER A 41 -8.02 5.76 -12.55
C SER A 41 -8.87 4.48 -12.62
N ALA A 42 -8.30 3.36 -13.04
CA ALA A 42 -8.96 2.06 -13.07
C ALA A 42 -9.27 1.57 -11.64
N HIS A 43 -8.30 1.71 -10.72
CA HIS A 43 -8.51 1.37 -9.31
C HIS A 43 -9.66 2.17 -8.69
N ALA A 44 -9.73 3.49 -8.92
CA ALA A 44 -10.82 4.34 -8.43
C ALA A 44 -12.21 3.93 -8.94
N LYS A 45 -12.29 3.21 -10.05
CA LYS A 45 -13.52 2.63 -10.59
C LYS A 45 -13.82 1.22 -10.08
N GLY A 46 -12.96 0.65 -9.22
CA GLY A 46 -13.07 -0.72 -8.74
C GLY A 46 -12.72 -1.77 -9.81
N GLU A 47 -11.98 -1.39 -10.85
CA GLU A 47 -11.58 -2.30 -11.93
C GLU A 47 -10.39 -3.16 -11.51
N SER A 48 -10.40 -4.43 -11.92
CA SER A 48 -9.23 -5.31 -11.85
C SER A 48 -8.46 -5.26 -13.18
N GLY A 49 -7.15 -5.48 -13.13
CA GLY A 49 -6.34 -5.42 -14.35
C GLY A 49 -4.93 -5.98 -14.21
N LEU A 50 -4.22 -6.00 -15.31
CA LEU A 50 -2.82 -6.39 -15.42
C LEU A 50 -1.96 -5.16 -15.71
N ILE A 51 -0.93 -4.97 -14.88
CA ILE A 51 0.11 -3.95 -15.11
C ILE A 51 1.27 -4.62 -15.83
N HIS A 52 1.45 -4.29 -17.09
CA HIS A 52 2.57 -4.76 -17.89
C HIS A 52 3.45 -3.57 -18.29
N ALA A 53 4.68 -3.55 -17.76
CA ALA A 53 5.67 -2.50 -18.03
C ALA A 53 7.08 -3.05 -17.74
N PRO A 54 8.14 -2.50 -18.34
CA PRO A 54 9.51 -2.91 -18.06
C PRO A 54 9.90 -2.80 -16.59
N THR A 55 10.92 -3.55 -16.17
CA THR A 55 11.47 -3.46 -14.82
C THR A 55 12.05 -2.05 -14.58
N GLY A 56 11.91 -1.52 -13.35
CA GLY A 56 12.41 -0.19 -12.99
C GLY A 56 11.51 0.98 -13.41
N THR A 57 10.39 0.74 -14.08
CA THR A 57 9.46 1.82 -14.52
C THR A 57 8.43 2.23 -13.45
N GLY A 58 8.54 1.72 -12.23
CA GLY A 58 7.63 2.10 -11.14
C GLY A 58 6.28 1.37 -11.15
N LYS A 59 6.24 0.09 -11.59
CA LYS A 59 5.05 -0.78 -11.46
C LYS A 59 4.53 -0.83 -10.03
N THR A 60 5.43 -0.88 -9.05
CA THR A 60 5.10 -0.88 -7.62
C THR A 60 4.23 0.32 -7.26
N TYR A 61 4.61 1.53 -7.65
CA TYR A 61 3.83 2.73 -7.36
C TYR A 61 2.55 2.84 -8.22
N ALA A 62 2.52 2.20 -9.40
CA ALA A 62 1.28 2.08 -10.16
C ALA A 62 0.22 1.29 -9.39
N ALA A 63 0.61 0.16 -8.78
CA ALA A 63 -0.30 -0.67 -7.99
C ALA A 63 -0.57 -0.08 -6.59
N TRP A 64 0.43 0.58 -5.98
CA TRP A 64 0.37 1.01 -4.59
C TRP A 64 -0.35 2.34 -4.35
N ALA A 65 -0.18 3.32 -5.24
CA ALA A 65 -0.77 4.63 -5.01
C ALA A 65 -2.30 4.63 -5.12
N GLY A 66 -2.90 3.74 -5.94
CA GLY A 66 -4.36 3.61 -6.06
C GLY A 66 -5.07 3.40 -4.72
N PRO A 67 -4.74 2.37 -3.93
CA PRO A 67 -5.30 2.14 -2.59
C PRO A 67 -5.12 3.29 -1.61
N LEU A 68 -4.00 4.02 -1.69
CA LEU A 68 -3.75 5.17 -0.83
C LEU A 68 -4.61 6.37 -1.24
N ILE A 69 -4.75 6.62 -2.55
CA ILE A 69 -5.63 7.66 -3.10
C ILE A 69 -7.08 7.37 -2.67
N GLU A 70 -7.57 6.14 -2.90
CA GLU A 70 -8.91 5.72 -2.48
C GLU A 70 -9.15 6.00 -0.99
N TRP A 71 -8.22 5.59 -0.14
CA TRP A 71 -8.36 5.78 1.29
C TRP A 71 -8.34 7.26 1.70
N MET A 72 -7.50 8.08 1.08
CA MET A 72 -7.49 9.52 1.33
C MET A 72 -8.78 10.19 0.85
N ASP A 73 -9.35 9.75 -0.28
CA ASP A 73 -10.63 10.25 -0.78
C ASP A 73 -11.80 9.84 0.13
N GLU A 74 -11.80 8.60 0.66
CA GLU A 74 -12.77 8.15 1.68
C GLU A 74 -12.68 8.99 2.97
N LEU A 75 -11.48 9.39 3.35
CA LEU A 75 -11.27 10.26 4.51
C LEU A 75 -11.83 11.67 4.26
N GLY A 76 -11.67 12.19 3.05
CA GLY A 76 -12.17 13.49 2.63
C GLY A 76 -11.63 14.63 3.51
N ASN A 77 -12.55 15.39 4.13
CA ASN A 77 -12.18 16.51 5.02
C ASN A 77 -12.08 16.11 6.50
N LYS A 78 -12.19 14.82 6.82
CA LYS A 78 -12.04 14.35 8.21
C LYS A 78 -10.58 14.50 8.67
N PRO A 79 -10.34 14.70 9.97
CA PRO A 79 -8.97 14.73 10.47
C PRO A 79 -8.30 13.37 10.28
N MET A 80 -6.99 13.42 10.07
CA MET A 80 -6.17 12.21 9.94
C MET A 80 -6.37 11.32 11.18
N PRO A 81 -6.75 10.03 11.02
CA PRO A 81 -6.96 9.15 12.14
C PRO A 81 -5.63 8.85 12.85
N LYS A 82 -5.68 8.78 14.18
CA LYS A 82 -4.50 8.44 15.00
C LYS A 82 -4.11 6.95 14.91
N ARG A 83 -5.05 6.11 14.50
CA ARG A 83 -4.82 4.66 14.36
C ARG A 83 -4.71 4.28 12.91
N PRO A 84 -3.80 3.36 12.56
CA PRO A 84 -3.72 2.85 11.20
C PRO A 84 -5.03 2.16 10.82
N PRO A 85 -5.43 2.23 9.53
CA PRO A 85 -6.56 1.45 9.04
C PRO A 85 -6.28 -0.05 9.21
N GLU A 86 -7.34 -0.84 9.25
CA GLU A 86 -7.27 -2.29 9.23
C GLU A 86 -6.70 -2.77 7.89
N LEU A 87 -6.51 -4.09 7.74
CA LEU A 87 -5.94 -4.67 6.52
C LEU A 87 -6.77 -4.30 5.30
N ARG A 88 -6.20 -3.50 4.42
CA ARG A 88 -6.81 -3.05 3.15
C ARG A 88 -6.11 -3.61 1.93
N VAL A 89 -4.80 -3.87 2.04
CA VAL A 89 -4.01 -4.34 0.90
C VAL A 89 -3.25 -5.61 1.26
N LEU A 90 -3.40 -6.63 0.42
CA LEU A 90 -2.60 -7.84 0.44
C LEU A 90 -1.68 -7.83 -0.77
N TRP A 91 -0.37 -7.83 -0.53
CA TRP A 91 0.65 -7.87 -1.57
C TRP A 91 1.33 -9.24 -1.58
N ILE A 92 1.20 -9.95 -2.66
CA ILE A 92 1.74 -11.31 -2.83
C ILE A 92 2.91 -11.24 -3.80
N THR A 93 4.09 -11.70 -3.35
CA THR A 93 5.27 -11.85 -4.20
C THR A 93 5.85 -13.26 -4.05
N PRO A 94 6.20 -13.96 -5.15
CA PRO A 94 6.67 -15.35 -5.10
C PRO A 94 8.08 -15.47 -4.51
N LEU A 95 8.87 -14.42 -4.55
CA LEU A 95 10.26 -14.45 -4.16
C LEU A 95 10.48 -13.77 -2.79
N ARG A 96 10.93 -14.54 -1.80
CA ARG A 96 11.25 -14.02 -0.46
C ARG A 96 12.26 -12.86 -0.48
N ALA A 97 13.22 -12.90 -1.42
CA ALA A 97 14.17 -11.81 -1.58
C ALA A 97 13.52 -10.48 -1.90
N LEU A 98 12.44 -10.48 -2.70
CA LEU A 98 11.72 -9.28 -3.08
C LEU A 98 10.82 -8.72 -1.96
N VAL A 99 10.43 -9.53 -0.98
CA VAL A 99 9.53 -9.10 0.10
C VAL A 99 10.06 -7.89 0.84
N LYS A 100 11.36 -7.89 1.19
CA LYS A 100 11.98 -6.78 1.92
C LYS A 100 12.04 -5.49 1.09
N ASP A 101 12.48 -5.60 -0.16
CA ASP A 101 12.61 -4.45 -1.06
C ASP A 101 11.25 -3.86 -1.38
N THR A 102 10.26 -4.72 -1.66
CA THR A 102 8.87 -4.31 -1.85
C THR A 102 8.35 -3.61 -0.60
N THR A 103 8.47 -4.23 0.58
CA THR A 103 8.01 -3.64 1.84
C THR A 103 8.65 -2.27 2.09
N HIS A 104 9.95 -2.13 1.83
CA HIS A 104 10.66 -0.86 1.96
C HIS A 104 10.09 0.19 1.01
N SER A 105 9.93 -0.14 -0.27
CA SER A 105 9.36 0.78 -1.27
C SER A 105 7.96 1.24 -0.91
N LEU A 106 7.10 0.32 -0.42
CA LEU A 106 5.75 0.66 0.00
C LEU A 106 5.75 1.57 1.23
N ARG A 107 6.62 1.32 2.21
CA ARG A 107 6.77 2.17 3.40
C ARG A 107 7.21 3.58 3.04
N THR A 108 8.15 3.74 2.14
CA THR A 108 8.69 5.04 1.73
C THR A 108 7.56 6.00 1.34
N LEU A 109 6.61 5.58 0.50
CA LEU A 109 5.49 6.45 0.10
C LEU A 109 4.59 6.81 1.28
N VAL A 110 4.29 5.86 2.15
CA VAL A 110 3.43 6.06 3.33
C VAL A 110 4.09 7.03 4.33
N GLU A 111 5.38 6.85 4.59
CA GLU A 111 6.17 7.67 5.52
C GLU A 111 6.33 9.09 4.99
N ASP A 112 6.69 9.25 3.72
CA ASP A 112 6.86 10.56 3.08
C ASP A 112 5.54 11.35 3.07
N LEU A 113 4.41 10.69 2.85
CA LEU A 113 3.07 11.29 2.90
C LEU A 113 2.52 11.41 4.32
N GLN A 114 3.26 10.95 5.34
CA GLN A 114 2.83 10.95 6.75
C GLN A 114 1.46 10.28 6.98
N LEU A 115 1.16 9.25 6.20
CA LEU A 115 -0.09 8.50 6.35
C LEU A 115 0.01 7.53 7.54
N PRO A 116 -1.06 7.32 8.32
CA PRO A 116 -1.05 6.42 9.47
C PRO A 116 -1.17 4.94 9.06
N TRP A 117 -0.63 4.58 7.92
CA TRP A 117 -0.66 3.20 7.42
C TRP A 117 0.53 2.42 7.96
N THR A 118 0.29 1.14 8.22
CA THR A 118 1.36 0.19 8.56
C THR A 118 1.57 -0.76 7.40
N VAL A 119 2.83 -0.95 7.01
CA VAL A 119 3.23 -1.91 6.00
C VAL A 119 4.17 -2.93 6.66
N GLU A 120 3.78 -4.18 6.71
CA GLU A 120 4.57 -5.24 7.33
C GLU A 120 4.73 -6.44 6.40
N GLU A 121 5.81 -7.17 6.58
CA GLU A 121 6.07 -8.41 5.86
C GLU A 121 5.71 -9.64 6.69
N ARG A 122 5.29 -10.71 6.01
CA ARG A 122 5.09 -12.04 6.59
C ARG A 122 5.59 -13.10 5.65
N THR A 123 6.66 -13.77 6.05
CA THR A 123 7.30 -14.87 5.32
C THR A 123 7.54 -16.07 6.24
N GLY A 124 8.11 -17.13 5.70
CA GLY A 124 8.59 -18.25 6.52
C GLY A 124 9.54 -17.80 7.64
N ASP A 125 10.38 -16.81 7.34
CA ASP A 125 11.46 -16.32 8.23
C ASP A 125 10.96 -15.31 9.28
N THR A 126 9.73 -14.82 9.18
CA THR A 126 9.13 -13.94 10.18
C THR A 126 9.01 -14.66 11.52
N THR A 127 9.49 -14.04 12.59
CA THR A 127 9.52 -14.64 13.93
C THR A 127 8.11 -14.97 14.44
N GLY A 128 8.00 -15.98 15.32
CA GLY A 128 6.74 -16.38 15.91
C GLY A 128 6.04 -15.27 16.68
N SER A 129 6.80 -14.40 17.36
CA SER A 129 6.28 -13.24 18.10
C SER A 129 5.62 -12.23 17.17
N ILE A 130 6.27 -11.91 16.05
CA ILE A 130 5.71 -10.99 15.04
C ILE A 130 4.46 -11.63 14.40
N LYS A 131 4.52 -12.92 14.03
CA LYS A 131 3.37 -13.67 13.50
C LYS A 131 2.19 -13.64 14.45
N ALA A 132 2.42 -13.79 15.75
CA ALA A 132 1.37 -13.74 16.78
C ALA A 132 0.78 -12.33 16.94
N LYS A 133 1.61 -11.28 16.91
CA LYS A 133 1.18 -9.89 16.92
C LYS A 133 0.30 -9.57 15.70
N GLN A 134 0.73 -9.96 14.51
CA GLN A 134 -0.01 -9.76 13.27
C GLN A 134 -1.37 -10.45 13.27
N ARG A 135 -1.50 -11.64 13.85
CA ARG A 135 -2.82 -12.31 13.98
C ARG A 135 -3.79 -11.57 14.89
N LYS A 136 -3.28 -10.90 15.94
CA LYS A 136 -4.12 -10.07 16.82
C LYS A 136 -4.55 -8.76 16.13
N ARG A 137 -3.69 -8.21 15.30
CA ARG A 137 -3.95 -7.02 14.52
C ARG A 137 -3.10 -7.02 13.26
N PHE A 138 -3.74 -7.17 12.13
CA PHE A 138 -3.08 -7.09 10.84
C PHE A 138 -2.62 -5.66 10.53
N PRO A 139 -1.49 -5.50 9.78
CA PRO A 139 -1.11 -4.20 9.24
C PRO A 139 -2.09 -3.74 8.17
N SER A 140 -2.05 -2.47 7.82
CA SER A 140 -2.88 -1.90 6.75
C SER A 140 -2.54 -2.49 5.37
N CYS A 141 -1.27 -2.82 5.15
CA CYS A 141 -0.77 -3.57 4.02
C CYS A 141 0.12 -4.72 4.50
N LEU A 142 -0.20 -5.94 4.09
CA LEU A 142 0.59 -7.13 4.36
C LEU A 142 1.28 -7.60 3.09
N VAL A 143 2.63 -7.60 3.09
CA VAL A 143 3.45 -8.17 2.03
C VAL A 143 3.80 -9.61 2.40
N THR A 144 3.48 -10.57 1.55
CA THR A 144 3.63 -12.00 1.90
C THR A 144 3.99 -12.86 0.69
N THR A 145 4.36 -14.11 0.94
CA THR A 145 4.53 -15.14 -0.09
C THR A 145 3.33 -16.07 -0.16
N PRO A 146 3.10 -16.77 -1.28
CA PRO A 146 1.99 -17.72 -1.42
C PRO A 146 1.94 -18.77 -0.31
N GLU A 147 3.08 -19.34 0.06
CA GLU A 147 3.16 -20.36 1.11
C GLU A 147 2.76 -19.79 2.48
N SER A 148 3.21 -18.57 2.78
CA SER A 148 2.86 -17.90 4.03
C SER A 148 1.39 -17.48 4.06
N LEU A 149 0.84 -17.10 2.91
CA LEU A 149 -0.58 -16.80 2.76
C LEU A 149 -1.44 -18.06 2.96
N SER A 150 -1.08 -19.18 2.34
CA SER A 150 -1.80 -20.47 2.51
C SER A 150 -1.88 -20.88 3.98
N LEU A 151 -0.75 -20.75 4.69
CA LEU A 151 -0.75 -21.00 6.13
C LEU A 151 -1.61 -19.99 6.90
N LEU A 152 -1.57 -18.70 6.51
CA LEU A 152 -2.35 -17.66 7.15
C LEU A 152 -3.86 -17.91 7.00
N LEU A 153 -4.29 -18.33 5.81
CA LEU A 153 -5.69 -18.63 5.51
C LEU A 153 -6.24 -19.86 6.28
N SER A 154 -5.36 -20.71 6.85
CA SER A 154 -5.79 -21.83 7.70
C SER A 154 -6.24 -21.39 9.11
N TYR A 155 -5.97 -20.14 9.50
CA TYR A 155 -6.41 -19.63 10.82
C TYR A 155 -7.80 -18.99 10.73
N PRO A 156 -8.74 -19.37 11.63
CA PRO A 156 -10.10 -18.85 11.61
C PRO A 156 -10.19 -17.31 11.70
N GLU A 157 -9.35 -16.69 12.51
CA GLU A 157 -9.31 -15.25 12.72
C GLU A 157 -8.94 -14.44 11.48
N THR A 158 -8.32 -15.08 10.49
CA THR A 158 -7.94 -14.46 9.23
C THR A 158 -9.16 -14.02 8.41
N LYS A 159 -10.24 -14.78 8.49
CA LYS A 159 -11.48 -14.50 7.75
C LYS A 159 -12.05 -13.13 8.11
N GLU A 160 -12.07 -12.78 9.39
CA GLU A 160 -12.57 -11.49 9.86
C GLU A 160 -11.65 -10.34 9.39
N ALA A 161 -10.34 -10.50 9.55
CA ALA A 161 -9.37 -9.50 9.11
C ALA A 161 -9.43 -9.23 7.60
N PHE A 162 -9.71 -10.27 6.80
CA PHE A 162 -9.80 -10.15 5.35
C PHE A 162 -11.14 -9.59 4.86
N SER A 163 -12.13 -9.43 5.72
CA SER A 163 -13.41 -8.81 5.36
C SER A 163 -13.26 -7.33 4.96
N ASN A 164 -12.20 -6.67 5.45
CA ASN A 164 -11.89 -5.27 5.13
C ASN A 164 -10.89 -5.12 3.97
N LEU A 165 -10.46 -6.23 3.36
CA LEU A 165 -9.53 -6.23 2.25
C LEU A 165 -10.16 -5.58 1.01
N ARG A 166 -9.46 -4.59 0.43
CA ARG A 166 -9.90 -3.85 -0.76
C ARG A 166 -9.11 -4.22 -2.01
N THR A 167 -7.82 -4.48 -1.82
CA THR A 167 -6.92 -4.68 -2.95
C THR A 167 -6.03 -5.89 -2.71
N VAL A 168 -5.94 -6.74 -3.71
CA VAL A 168 -4.94 -7.81 -3.79
C VAL A 168 -4.01 -7.49 -4.96
N VAL A 169 -2.72 -7.38 -4.67
CA VAL A 169 -1.68 -7.23 -5.68
C VAL A 169 -0.89 -8.54 -5.77
N VAL A 170 -0.79 -9.08 -6.97
CA VAL A 170 0.05 -10.25 -7.26
C VAL A 170 1.22 -9.78 -8.10
N ASP A 171 2.37 -9.66 -7.47
CA ASP A 171 3.61 -9.21 -8.11
C ASP A 171 4.34 -10.40 -8.74
N GLU A 172 5.08 -10.15 -9.84
CA GLU A 172 5.83 -11.18 -10.57
C GLU A 172 5.00 -12.47 -10.82
N TRP A 173 3.73 -12.30 -11.18
CA TRP A 173 2.74 -13.37 -11.31
C TRP A 173 3.18 -14.52 -12.23
N HIS A 174 4.04 -14.24 -13.21
CA HIS A 174 4.60 -15.26 -14.11
C HIS A 174 5.45 -16.30 -13.38
N GLU A 175 6.11 -15.91 -12.28
CA GLU A 175 6.87 -16.84 -11.44
C GLU A 175 5.94 -17.79 -10.67
N LEU A 176 4.70 -17.36 -10.40
CA LEU A 176 3.70 -18.22 -9.78
C LEU A 176 3.21 -19.31 -10.74
N LEU A 177 3.09 -19.00 -12.04
CA LEU A 177 2.64 -19.95 -13.04
C LEU A 177 3.72 -20.96 -13.43
N SER A 178 4.99 -20.57 -13.35
CA SER A 178 6.13 -21.42 -13.73
C SER A 178 6.58 -22.39 -12.63
N THR A 179 6.05 -22.26 -11.43
CA THR A 179 6.46 -23.04 -10.26
C THR A 179 5.27 -23.73 -9.59
N LYS A 180 5.51 -24.83 -8.85
CA LYS A 180 4.49 -25.50 -8.00
C LYS A 180 3.90 -24.60 -6.88
N ARG A 181 4.31 -23.34 -6.80
CA ARG A 181 3.89 -22.37 -5.76
C ARG A 181 2.56 -21.68 -6.10
N GLY A 182 2.07 -21.81 -7.32
CA GLY A 182 0.81 -21.21 -7.78
C GLY A 182 -0.38 -22.17 -7.82
N VAL A 183 -0.21 -23.39 -7.29
CA VAL A 183 -1.25 -24.44 -7.25
C VAL A 183 -1.77 -24.57 -5.83
#